data_50ae3e2bfd764096d0c003b05faae12d
#
_entry.id   50ae3e2bfd764096d0c003b05faae12d
#
_cell.length_a   1.000
_cell.length_b   1.000
_cell.length_c   1.000
_cell.angle_alpha   90.00
_cell.angle_beta   90.00
_cell.angle_gamma   90.00
#
_symmetry.space_group_name_H-M   'P 1'
#
loop_
_entity.id
_entity.type
_entity.pdbx_description
1 polymer ?
#
loop_
_entity_poly.entity_id
_entity_poly.type
_entity_poly.pdbx_seq_one_letter_code
_entity_poly.pdbx_strand_id
1 'polypeptide(L)'
;MIAEFGHYLLSLAAAVSLLGSAAVFFGLVKKNDTATGLWRVCTPVTALTLALASAILMRAFLTDDFSIAYVADNSNTNLDVLYKVAAFWGGHQGSMLLWLLFIAFAACVEAVADRGREALQSRVQCVMLAVSGVFSAFVLSAANPFLRNLPAVPAQGRDLNPILQDIGMILHPPVIFAAYAGLAVVFAVVTAVLWMRHFSPEALSSLKRVGIVTWIFLTAGNALGSWWAYTELGWGGWWFWDPVENASFIPWLTVGALLHALILYEKRARMLRTALMLGIVSFALCLLGTFIVRSGMMQSVHAFASDPQRGVILLVAGALVLIPGLVLYVLRIDDVERADGREAPETNGFDTALILAVCVLSTAAATVLVGTLYPMFYDLAGLGSLTVGAPYFNSFFAPMSLFAAAAAGFAQLLGVGRFKTALAVCAAAALACGSIAFVTDPKDTLMTAAAFACAGWLAAASVAPYVLRASVRPAVGAVLAHAAIAVAIVGAAGIAQYEEEALVRMGPGAGKPVGDVIFVYRDTYKVNTHAYFGDAAHIEVLRAGDESHVTDLFPMRQTFVSSGMQMTAAGIDHGLLRDLYVSMGNKLSETEWLVRLSVKPLASWLWAAAALMMFAGLVVLGTRRRAKGEKR
;
A
#
# COMPACT_ATOMS: atom_id res chain seq x y z
N MET A 1 32.02 19.15 0.28
CA MET A 1 31.15 20.27 0.73
C MET A 1 29.65 19.97 0.55
N ILE A 2 29.19 19.39 -0.58
CA ILE A 2 27.75 19.12 -0.81
C ILE A 2 27.23 18.03 0.12
N ALA A 3 27.95 16.93 0.25
CA ALA A 3 27.60 15.82 1.15
C ALA A 3 27.55 16.27 2.62
N GLU A 4 28.56 17.05 3.05
CA GLU A 4 28.63 17.57 4.41
C GLU A 4 27.48 18.52 4.72
N PHE A 5 27.04 19.32 3.73
CA PHE A 5 25.90 20.20 3.90
C PHE A 5 24.58 19.41 4.01
N GLY A 6 24.42 18.35 3.21
CA GLY A 6 23.28 17.43 3.35
C GLY A 6 23.25 16.74 4.73
N HIS A 7 24.41 16.26 5.20
CA HIS A 7 24.54 15.68 6.53
C HIS A 7 24.23 16.70 7.64
N TYR A 8 24.72 17.95 7.51
CA TYR A 8 24.40 19.03 8.44
C TYR A 8 22.90 19.32 8.51
N LEU A 9 22.22 19.42 7.35
CA LEU A 9 20.77 19.65 7.31
C LEU A 9 19.98 18.52 7.96
N LEU A 10 20.37 17.27 7.75
CA LEU A 10 19.75 16.12 8.40
C LEU A 10 19.98 16.14 9.92
N SER A 11 21.20 16.52 10.36
CA SER A 11 21.52 16.70 11.78
C SER A 11 20.73 17.84 12.41
N LEU A 12 20.53 18.94 11.68
CA LEU A 12 19.71 20.07 12.10
C LEU A 12 18.24 19.66 12.20
N ALA A 13 17.73 18.87 11.25
CA ALA A 13 16.37 18.33 11.31
C ALA A 13 16.17 17.48 12.57
N ALA A 14 17.12 16.59 12.90
CA ALA A 14 17.08 15.79 14.12
C ALA A 14 17.10 16.66 15.39
N ALA A 15 18.00 17.63 15.46
CA ALA A 15 18.11 18.53 16.60
C ALA A 15 16.84 19.39 16.79
N VAL A 16 16.37 20.05 15.73
CA VAL A 16 15.18 20.90 15.78
C VAL A 16 13.94 20.10 16.17
N SER A 17 13.77 18.91 15.62
CA SER A 17 12.58 18.10 15.91
C SER A 17 12.63 17.51 17.33
N LEU A 18 13.75 16.97 17.80
CA LEU A 18 13.88 16.44 19.17
C LEU A 18 13.78 17.55 20.22
N LEU A 19 14.55 18.63 20.07
CA LEU A 19 14.52 19.75 21.01
C LEU A 19 13.18 20.49 20.97
N GLY A 20 12.60 20.64 19.77
CA GLY A 20 11.28 21.21 19.56
C GLY A 20 10.20 20.38 20.24
N SER A 21 10.20 19.05 20.07
CA SER A 21 9.29 18.14 20.78
C SER A 21 9.44 18.26 22.29
N ALA A 22 10.66 18.22 22.81
CA ALA A 22 10.93 18.36 24.24
C ALA A 22 10.48 19.71 24.80
N ALA A 23 10.70 20.81 24.08
CA ALA A 23 10.29 22.14 24.48
C ALA A 23 8.75 22.29 24.50
N VAL A 24 8.07 21.76 23.47
CA VAL A 24 6.58 21.74 23.41
C VAL A 24 6.03 20.87 24.53
N PHE A 25 6.60 19.70 24.76
CA PHE A 25 6.22 18.82 25.87
C PHE A 25 6.34 19.54 27.23
N PHE A 26 7.49 20.15 27.48
CA PHE A 26 7.72 20.92 28.71
C PHE A 26 6.75 22.08 28.84
N GLY A 27 6.46 22.81 27.75
CA GLY A 27 5.47 23.88 27.70
C GLY A 27 4.08 23.40 28.08
N LEU A 28 3.65 22.25 27.56
CA LEU A 28 2.36 21.62 27.87
C LEU A 28 2.26 21.20 29.35
N VAL A 29 3.33 20.65 29.91
CA VAL A 29 3.38 20.20 31.32
C VAL A 29 3.40 21.41 32.28
N LYS A 30 4.19 22.44 31.98
CA LYS A 30 4.34 23.63 32.82
C LYS A 30 3.35 24.74 32.51
N LYS A 31 2.43 24.54 31.56
CA LYS A 31 1.44 25.52 31.09
C LYS A 31 2.11 26.82 30.61
N ASN A 32 3.20 26.69 29.89
CA ASN A 32 3.95 27.80 29.30
C ASN A 32 3.57 27.93 27.81
N ASP A 33 2.77 28.93 27.49
CA ASP A 33 2.23 29.12 26.13
C ASP A 33 3.31 29.42 25.09
N THR A 34 4.38 30.13 25.47
CA THR A 34 5.52 30.42 24.59
C THR A 34 6.24 29.12 24.18
N ALA A 35 6.57 28.27 25.14
CA ALA A 35 7.22 26.99 24.88
C ALA A 35 6.27 26.04 24.13
N THR A 36 4.99 25.98 24.50
CA THR A 36 3.97 25.22 23.80
C THR A 36 3.84 25.65 22.34
N GLY A 37 3.94 26.95 22.04
CA GLY A 37 3.82 27.51 20.70
C GLY A 37 5.00 27.23 19.75
N LEU A 38 6.14 26.74 20.26
CA LEU A 38 7.37 26.52 19.47
C LEU A 38 7.17 25.53 18.30
N TRP A 39 6.18 24.63 18.36
CA TRP A 39 5.88 23.75 17.24
C TRP A 39 5.60 24.51 15.94
N ARG A 40 5.06 25.73 16.01
CA ARG A 40 4.77 26.57 14.83
C ARG A 40 6.03 26.97 14.06
N VAL A 41 7.17 26.93 14.71
CA VAL A 41 8.49 27.20 14.10
C VAL A 41 9.21 25.86 13.83
N CYS A 42 9.25 24.95 14.81
CA CYS A 42 10.02 23.71 14.71
C CYS A 42 9.49 22.78 13.61
N THR A 43 8.15 22.65 13.47
CA THR A 43 7.56 21.77 12.43
C THR A 43 7.94 22.23 11.01
N PRO A 44 7.69 23.47 10.57
CA PRO A 44 8.07 23.89 9.23
C PRO A 44 9.60 23.96 9.03
N VAL A 45 10.39 24.25 10.05
CA VAL A 45 11.87 24.22 9.96
C VAL A 45 12.34 22.78 9.74
N THR A 46 11.81 21.80 10.46
CA THR A 46 12.10 20.37 10.24
C THR A 46 11.75 19.95 8.81
N ALA A 47 10.57 20.33 8.32
CA ALA A 47 10.18 20.02 6.94
C ALA A 47 11.09 20.68 5.90
N LEU A 48 11.46 21.94 6.10
CA LEU A 48 12.35 22.67 5.21
C LEU A 48 13.76 22.07 5.18
N THR A 49 14.34 21.73 6.33
CA THR A 49 15.68 21.13 6.41
C THR A 49 15.72 19.76 5.76
N LEU A 50 14.70 18.93 5.94
CA LEU A 50 14.57 17.63 5.27
C LEU A 50 14.33 17.79 3.75
N ALA A 51 13.57 18.79 3.33
CA ALA A 51 13.36 19.09 1.91
C ALA A 51 14.68 19.54 1.24
N LEU A 52 15.45 20.40 1.89
CA LEU A 52 16.75 20.83 1.39
C LEU A 52 17.77 19.67 1.37
N ALA A 53 17.81 18.83 2.40
CA ALA A 53 18.63 17.62 2.41
C ALA A 53 18.25 16.68 1.25
N SER A 54 16.96 16.48 1.02
CA SER A 54 16.46 15.67 -0.09
C SER A 54 16.82 16.28 -1.45
N ALA A 55 16.71 17.59 -1.60
CA ALA A 55 17.11 18.29 -2.83
C ALA A 55 18.61 18.17 -3.12
N ILE A 56 19.45 18.19 -2.08
CA ILE A 56 20.90 17.98 -2.20
C ILE A 56 21.19 16.56 -2.70
N LEU A 57 20.56 15.55 -2.10
CA LEU A 57 20.73 14.16 -2.53
C LEU A 57 20.24 13.95 -3.96
N MET A 58 19.07 14.52 -4.30
CA MET A 58 18.55 14.47 -5.66
C MET A 58 19.51 15.12 -6.67
N ARG A 59 20.04 16.30 -6.35
CA ARG A 59 21.05 16.94 -7.17
C ARG A 59 22.27 16.04 -7.36
N ALA A 60 22.73 15.36 -6.30
CA ALA A 60 23.88 14.47 -6.38
C ALA A 60 23.65 13.30 -7.35
N PHE A 61 22.44 12.72 -7.37
CA PHE A 61 22.06 11.71 -8.36
C PHE A 61 22.04 12.27 -9.78
N LEU A 62 21.46 13.44 -9.98
CA LEU A 62 21.34 14.06 -11.31
C LEU A 62 22.70 14.55 -11.87
N THR A 63 23.68 14.78 -11.03
CA THR A 63 25.03 15.23 -11.42
C THR A 63 26.10 14.14 -11.30
N ASP A 64 25.70 12.89 -11.05
CA ASP A 64 26.60 11.74 -10.90
C ASP A 64 27.72 11.97 -9.87
N ASP A 65 27.37 12.56 -8.71
CA ASP A 65 28.35 12.83 -7.65
C ASP A 65 28.71 11.57 -6.87
N PHE A 66 29.58 10.73 -7.47
CA PHE A 66 30.03 9.48 -6.88
C PHE A 66 30.95 9.64 -5.66
N SER A 67 31.24 10.88 -5.26
CA SER A 67 31.87 11.12 -3.95
C SER A 67 30.95 10.77 -2.79
N ILE A 68 29.62 10.67 -3.03
CA ILE A 68 28.61 10.18 -2.08
C ILE A 68 28.43 8.68 -2.31
N ALA A 69 28.71 7.88 -1.29
CA ALA A 69 28.66 6.40 -1.38
C ALA A 69 27.30 5.91 -1.86
N TYR A 70 26.20 6.46 -1.34
CA TYR A 70 24.86 6.07 -1.71
C TYR A 70 24.55 6.31 -3.20
N VAL A 71 25.05 7.41 -3.78
CA VAL A 71 24.90 7.71 -5.22
C VAL A 71 25.71 6.73 -6.05
N ALA A 72 26.96 6.46 -5.66
CA ALA A 72 27.83 5.52 -6.35
C ALA A 72 27.29 4.07 -6.31
N ASP A 73 26.60 3.69 -5.25
CA ASP A 73 26.03 2.34 -5.09
C ASP A 73 24.72 2.13 -5.85
N ASN A 74 24.01 3.21 -6.24
CA ASN A 74 22.66 3.12 -6.81
C ASN A 74 22.47 3.87 -8.14
N SER A 75 23.52 4.36 -8.77
CA SER A 75 23.45 5.09 -10.04
C SER A 75 24.72 4.93 -10.86
N ASN A 76 24.67 5.28 -12.13
CA ASN A 76 25.81 5.45 -13.02
C ASN A 76 25.54 6.52 -14.08
N THR A 77 26.56 6.90 -14.84
CA THR A 77 26.45 7.95 -15.86
C THR A 77 25.52 7.58 -17.01
N ASN A 78 25.34 6.28 -17.31
CA ASN A 78 24.51 5.77 -18.39
C ASN A 78 23.05 5.57 -17.97
N LEU A 79 22.73 5.69 -16.69
CA LEU A 79 21.38 5.51 -16.18
C LEU A 79 20.47 6.65 -16.69
N ASP A 80 19.30 6.31 -17.20
CA ASP A 80 18.31 7.30 -17.63
C ASP A 80 17.93 8.26 -16.48
N VAL A 81 17.68 9.52 -16.81
CA VAL A 81 17.40 10.57 -15.84
C VAL A 81 16.20 10.24 -14.95
N LEU A 82 15.15 9.60 -15.49
CA LEU A 82 13.99 9.20 -14.69
C LEU A 82 14.36 8.16 -13.65
N TYR A 83 15.25 7.24 -14.00
CA TYR A 83 15.75 6.24 -13.06
C TYR A 83 16.79 6.81 -12.08
N LYS A 84 17.57 7.86 -12.45
CA LYS A 84 18.37 8.62 -11.48
C LYS A 84 17.49 9.28 -10.42
N VAL A 85 16.32 9.81 -10.81
CA VAL A 85 15.33 10.33 -9.85
C VAL A 85 14.80 9.21 -8.96
N ALA A 86 14.44 8.06 -9.52
CA ALA A 86 13.95 6.91 -8.76
C ALA A 86 15.03 6.29 -7.86
N ALA A 87 16.29 6.31 -8.26
CA ALA A 87 17.42 5.84 -7.48
C ALA A 87 17.57 6.56 -6.13
N PHE A 88 17.04 7.79 -6.02
CA PHE A 88 16.96 8.49 -4.73
C PHE A 88 16.30 7.61 -3.65
N TRP A 89 15.24 6.88 -3.97
CA TRP A 89 14.55 5.97 -3.05
C TRP A 89 14.79 4.49 -3.34
N GLY A 90 15.67 4.18 -4.29
CA GLY A 90 16.00 2.80 -4.70
C GLY A 90 16.75 1.97 -3.66
N GLY A 91 17.28 2.59 -2.62
CA GLY A 91 17.98 1.93 -1.53
C GLY A 91 17.51 2.36 -0.14
N HIS A 92 18.10 1.76 0.89
CA HIS A 92 17.72 1.98 2.28
C HIS A 92 17.78 3.45 2.72
N GLN A 93 18.91 4.11 2.42
CA GLN A 93 19.22 5.42 2.96
C GLN A 93 18.27 6.49 2.41
N GLY A 94 18.11 6.53 1.10
CA GLY A 94 17.28 7.52 0.44
C GLY A 94 15.80 7.28 0.67
N SER A 95 15.34 6.01 0.69
CA SER A 95 13.94 5.69 0.99
C SER A 95 13.52 6.12 2.41
N MET A 96 14.42 6.01 3.39
CA MET A 96 14.16 6.49 4.74
C MET A 96 14.15 8.02 4.83
N LEU A 97 15.00 8.70 4.07
CA LEU A 97 14.97 10.16 3.96
C LEU A 97 13.68 10.64 3.31
N LEU A 98 13.21 9.95 2.25
CA LEU A 98 11.92 10.26 1.60
C LEU A 98 10.74 10.09 2.57
N TRP A 99 10.73 9.02 3.35
CA TRP A 99 9.67 8.80 4.34
C TRP A 99 9.68 9.88 5.43
N LEU A 100 10.86 10.25 5.95
CA LEU A 100 11.01 11.37 6.88
C LEU A 100 10.48 12.68 6.30
N LEU A 101 10.78 12.98 5.06
CA LEU A 101 10.28 14.16 4.36
C LEU A 101 8.75 14.15 4.33
N PHE A 102 8.13 13.01 3.99
CA PHE A 102 6.67 12.89 3.97
C PHE A 102 6.05 12.99 5.37
N ILE A 103 6.68 12.45 6.42
CA ILE A 103 6.23 12.62 7.81
C ILE A 103 6.23 14.10 8.20
N ALA A 104 7.32 14.81 7.94
CA ALA A 104 7.44 16.23 8.26
C ALA A 104 6.46 17.09 7.44
N PHE A 105 6.26 16.75 6.18
CA PHE A 105 5.28 17.41 5.33
C PHE A 105 3.84 17.14 5.80
N ALA A 106 3.51 15.91 6.15
CA ALA A 106 2.20 15.54 6.71
C ALA A 106 1.92 16.28 8.03
N ALA A 107 2.93 16.50 8.88
CA ALA A 107 2.81 17.33 10.07
C ALA A 107 2.45 18.79 9.73
N CYS A 108 3.08 19.37 8.71
CA CYS A 108 2.75 20.72 8.23
C CYS A 108 1.32 20.80 7.66
N VAL A 109 0.92 19.81 6.87
CA VAL A 109 -0.43 19.73 6.29
C VAL A 109 -1.48 19.63 7.39
N GLU A 110 -1.25 18.80 8.42
CA GLU A 110 -2.16 18.68 9.56
C GLU A 110 -2.25 19.97 10.37
N ALA A 111 -1.13 20.65 10.61
CA ALA A 111 -1.09 21.94 11.28
C ALA A 111 -1.92 23.02 10.56
N VAL A 112 -1.91 23.00 9.23
CA VAL A 112 -2.69 23.94 8.40
C VAL A 112 -4.18 23.55 8.36
N ALA A 113 -4.47 22.26 8.24
CA ALA A 113 -5.83 21.74 8.09
C ALA A 113 -6.69 21.95 9.36
N ASP A 114 -6.06 21.99 10.53
CA ASP A 114 -6.73 22.11 11.82
C ASP A 114 -6.37 23.41 12.57
N ARG A 115 -6.16 24.48 11.83
CA ARG A 115 -5.94 25.83 12.41
C ARG A 115 -7.05 26.23 13.38
N GLY A 116 -6.67 26.84 14.51
CA GLY A 116 -7.59 27.29 15.55
C GLY A 116 -7.93 26.23 16.61
N ARG A 117 -7.32 25.04 16.56
CA ARG A 117 -7.52 23.93 17.51
C ARG A 117 -6.28 23.70 18.37
N GLU A 118 -5.82 24.75 19.02
CA GLU A 118 -4.52 24.82 19.70
C GLU A 118 -4.24 23.66 20.66
N ALA A 119 -5.25 23.28 21.47
CA ALA A 119 -5.09 22.24 22.49
C ALA A 119 -4.80 20.86 21.87
N LEU A 120 -5.45 20.52 20.75
CA LEU A 120 -5.19 19.28 20.02
C LEU A 120 -3.88 19.38 19.23
N GLN A 121 -3.72 20.50 18.47
CA GLN A 121 -2.59 20.66 17.57
C GLN A 121 -1.24 20.68 18.27
N SER A 122 -1.10 21.38 19.39
CA SER A 122 0.17 21.41 20.12
C SER A 122 0.63 20.01 20.57
N ARG A 123 -0.30 19.12 20.91
CA ARG A 123 0.02 17.73 21.26
C ARG A 123 0.31 16.87 20.04
N VAL A 124 -0.49 16.99 18.97
CA VAL A 124 -0.23 16.32 17.70
C VAL A 124 1.14 16.70 17.17
N GLN A 125 1.47 17.98 17.15
CA GLN A 125 2.76 18.45 16.65
C GLN A 125 3.93 18.04 17.56
N CYS A 126 3.72 17.99 18.89
CA CYS A 126 4.70 17.45 19.82
C CYS A 126 5.06 15.99 19.46
N VAL A 127 4.05 15.15 19.21
CA VAL A 127 4.24 13.75 18.83
C VAL A 127 4.87 13.64 17.43
N MET A 128 4.41 14.43 16.44
CA MET A 128 4.98 14.41 15.09
C MET A 128 6.45 14.86 15.07
N LEU A 129 6.81 15.85 15.88
CA LEU A 129 8.22 16.25 16.07
C LEU A 129 9.04 15.14 16.74
N ALA A 130 8.49 14.43 17.74
CA ALA A 130 9.16 13.29 18.36
C ALA A 130 9.41 12.17 17.33
N VAL A 131 8.39 11.82 16.52
CA VAL A 131 8.50 10.83 15.43
C VAL A 131 9.58 11.26 14.45
N SER A 132 9.51 12.49 13.94
CA SER A 132 10.50 13.02 13.00
C SER A 132 11.90 13.01 13.58
N GLY A 133 12.06 13.37 14.87
CA GLY A 133 13.35 13.43 15.54
C GLY A 133 13.98 12.05 15.77
N VAL A 134 13.20 11.09 16.27
CA VAL A 134 13.67 9.72 16.50
C VAL A 134 14.09 9.06 15.17
N PHE A 135 13.28 9.20 14.12
CA PHE A 135 13.65 8.64 12.80
C PHE A 135 14.75 9.42 12.09
N SER A 136 14.89 10.75 12.31
CA SER A 136 16.07 11.50 11.83
C SER A 136 17.36 11.00 12.51
N ALA A 137 17.32 10.74 13.81
CA ALA A 137 18.44 10.15 14.55
C ALA A 137 18.77 8.74 14.04
N PHE A 138 17.74 7.92 13.75
CA PHE A 138 17.92 6.61 13.11
C PHE A 138 18.62 6.76 11.75
N VAL A 139 18.14 7.65 10.88
CA VAL A 139 18.77 7.85 9.56
C VAL A 139 20.20 8.30 9.69
N LEU A 140 20.52 9.23 10.60
CA LEU A 140 21.88 9.68 10.85
C LEU A 140 22.82 8.55 11.30
N SER A 141 22.35 7.68 12.20
CA SER A 141 23.18 6.63 12.81
C SER A 141 23.31 5.36 11.98
N ALA A 142 22.22 4.95 11.29
CA ALA A 142 22.14 3.64 10.66
C ALA A 142 21.88 3.68 9.14
N ALA A 143 21.37 4.79 8.59
CA ALA A 143 20.96 4.89 7.21
C ALA A 143 21.31 6.24 6.56
N ASN A 144 22.49 6.79 6.86
CA ASN A 144 22.90 8.11 6.39
C ASN A 144 23.22 8.11 4.88
N PRO A 145 22.46 8.85 4.06
CA PRO A 145 22.68 8.88 2.61
C PRO A 145 23.85 9.78 2.18
N PHE A 146 24.46 10.54 3.12
CA PHE A 146 25.53 11.52 2.83
C PHE A 146 26.92 11.01 3.19
N LEU A 147 27.10 9.71 3.44
CA LEU A 147 28.42 9.14 3.66
C LEU A 147 29.25 9.23 2.38
N ARG A 148 30.56 9.52 2.54
CA ARG A 148 31.46 9.71 1.41
C ARG A 148 32.31 8.48 1.10
N ASN A 149 32.62 8.30 -0.17
CA ASN A 149 33.67 7.40 -0.64
C ASN A 149 35.04 8.04 -0.40
N LEU A 150 35.72 7.58 0.63
CA LEU A 150 37.08 8.02 0.97
C LEU A 150 37.97 6.78 1.17
N PRO A 151 39.26 6.85 0.82
CA PRO A 151 40.00 8.01 0.26
C PRO A 151 39.80 8.18 -1.26
N ALA A 152 39.27 7.20 -1.96
CA ALA A 152 39.13 7.21 -3.42
C ALA A 152 37.65 7.30 -3.85
N VAL A 153 37.38 8.25 -4.75
CA VAL A 153 36.07 8.38 -5.40
C VAL A 153 36.08 7.48 -6.65
N PRO A 154 35.12 6.58 -6.83
CA PRO A 154 35.03 5.76 -8.03
C PRO A 154 34.76 6.62 -9.27
N ALA A 155 35.36 6.28 -10.39
CA ALA A 155 35.15 6.99 -11.66
C ALA A 155 33.75 6.73 -12.24
N GLN A 156 33.12 5.60 -11.86
CA GLN A 156 31.79 5.20 -12.28
C GLN A 156 31.05 4.58 -11.09
N GLY A 157 29.73 4.80 -11.03
CA GLY A 157 28.87 4.15 -10.05
C GLY A 157 28.50 2.74 -10.49
N ARG A 158 27.92 1.95 -9.53
CA ARG A 158 27.50 0.54 -9.80
C ARG A 158 26.18 0.63 -10.53
N ASP A 159 25.30 1.01 -10.66
CA ASP A 159 23.97 1.05 -11.29
C ASP A 159 22.83 0.85 -10.28
N LEU A 160 21.68 1.32 -10.68
CA LEU A 160 20.44 0.93 -10.02
C LEU A 160 20.16 -0.55 -10.32
N ASN A 161 19.71 -1.30 -9.31
CA ASN A 161 19.30 -2.68 -9.52
C ASN A 161 18.32 -2.77 -10.72
N PRO A 162 18.57 -3.62 -11.71
CA PRO A 162 17.72 -3.75 -12.90
C PRO A 162 16.23 -3.89 -12.64
N ILE A 163 15.82 -4.66 -11.63
CA ILE A 163 14.40 -4.81 -11.23
C ILE A 163 13.76 -3.46 -10.86
N LEU A 164 14.59 -2.49 -10.45
CA LEU A 164 14.13 -1.16 -10.06
C LEU A 164 14.12 -0.17 -11.23
N GLN A 165 14.58 -0.57 -12.42
CA GLN A 165 14.58 0.27 -13.63
C GLN A 165 13.25 0.11 -14.38
N ASP A 166 12.15 0.38 -13.68
CA ASP A 166 10.77 0.29 -14.16
C ASP A 166 9.94 1.49 -13.68
N ILE A 167 8.86 1.81 -14.41
CA ILE A 167 7.94 2.90 -14.04
C ILE A 167 7.24 2.64 -12.71
N GLY A 168 7.02 1.37 -12.34
CA GLY A 168 6.49 0.99 -11.03
C GLY A 168 7.37 1.49 -9.90
N MET A 169 8.69 1.41 -10.05
CA MET A 169 9.64 1.94 -9.08
C MET A 169 9.61 3.48 -8.98
N ILE A 170 9.25 4.18 -10.04
CA ILE A 170 9.10 5.64 -10.00
C ILE A 170 7.86 6.02 -9.18
N LEU A 171 6.77 5.28 -9.32
CA LEU A 171 5.44 5.66 -8.81
C LEU A 171 5.11 5.04 -7.43
N HIS A 172 5.34 3.72 -7.26
CA HIS A 172 4.86 2.98 -6.09
C HIS A 172 5.48 3.44 -4.77
N PRO A 173 6.83 3.56 -4.59
CA PRO A 173 7.41 3.89 -3.29
C PRO A 173 7.02 5.27 -2.75
N PRO A 174 6.98 6.35 -3.54
CA PRO A 174 6.49 7.63 -3.05
C PRO A 174 5.04 7.58 -2.56
N VAL A 175 4.17 6.85 -3.27
CA VAL A 175 2.76 6.73 -2.91
C VAL A 175 2.58 5.96 -1.60
N ILE A 176 3.28 4.84 -1.42
CA ILE A 176 3.18 4.06 -0.18
C ILE A 176 3.78 4.80 1.02
N PHE A 177 4.88 5.55 0.83
CA PHE A 177 5.46 6.38 1.90
C PHE A 177 4.55 7.55 2.30
N ALA A 178 3.79 8.13 1.38
CA ALA A 178 2.77 9.11 1.71
C ALA A 178 1.67 8.51 2.60
N ALA A 179 1.26 7.26 2.32
CA ALA A 179 0.34 6.52 3.19
C ALA A 179 0.92 6.30 4.59
N TYR A 180 2.18 5.87 4.67
CA TYR A 180 2.87 5.62 5.94
C TYR A 180 3.07 6.90 6.77
N ALA A 181 3.26 8.04 6.12
CA ALA A 181 3.24 9.34 6.80
C ALA A 181 1.85 9.68 7.36
N GLY A 182 0.79 9.34 6.64
CA GLY A 182 -0.59 9.47 7.12
C GLY A 182 -0.86 8.61 8.36
N LEU A 183 -0.31 7.39 8.43
CA LEU A 183 -0.40 6.53 9.63
C LEU A 183 0.30 7.16 10.85
N ALA A 184 1.43 7.85 10.66
CA ALA A 184 2.09 8.59 11.73
C ALA A 184 1.19 9.73 12.26
N VAL A 185 0.47 10.44 11.39
CA VAL A 185 -0.50 11.46 11.82
C VAL A 185 -1.68 10.83 12.57
N VAL A 186 -2.23 9.68 12.10
CA VAL A 186 -3.28 8.95 12.82
C VAL A 186 -2.83 8.62 14.23
N PHE A 187 -1.62 8.04 14.38
CA PHE A 187 -1.01 7.74 15.67
C PHE A 187 -0.85 8.99 16.54
N ALA A 188 -0.38 10.10 15.97
CA ALA A 188 -0.17 11.34 16.70
C ALA A 188 -1.49 11.93 17.22
N VAL A 189 -2.57 11.90 16.42
CA VAL A 189 -3.90 12.37 16.84
C VAL A 189 -4.45 11.47 17.96
N VAL A 190 -4.33 10.14 17.85
CA VAL A 190 -4.76 9.21 18.90
C VAL A 190 -3.98 9.46 20.20
N THR A 191 -2.66 9.59 20.12
CA THR A 191 -1.81 9.88 21.28
C THR A 191 -2.17 11.22 21.93
N ALA A 192 -2.46 12.25 21.13
CA ALA A 192 -2.91 13.55 21.63
C ALA A 192 -4.26 13.47 22.37
N VAL A 193 -5.21 12.69 21.86
CA VAL A 193 -6.51 12.41 22.51
C VAL A 193 -6.31 11.74 23.87
N LEU A 194 -5.48 10.71 23.92
CA LEU A 194 -5.17 9.98 25.18
C LEU A 194 -4.47 10.92 26.19
N TRP A 195 -3.59 11.78 25.71
CA TRP A 195 -2.94 12.78 26.56
C TRP A 195 -3.94 13.81 27.11
N MET A 196 -4.88 14.28 26.28
CA MET A 196 -5.94 15.20 26.68
C MET A 196 -7.00 14.57 27.58
N ARG A 197 -7.09 13.24 27.60
CA ARG A 197 -8.16 12.45 28.25
C ARG A 197 -9.56 12.85 27.76
N HIS A 198 -9.66 13.28 26.53
CA HIS A 198 -10.90 13.74 25.92
C HIS A 198 -10.89 13.54 24.42
N PHE A 199 -11.96 12.95 23.89
CA PHE A 199 -12.16 12.73 22.46
C PHE A 199 -13.10 13.79 21.90
N SER A 200 -12.53 14.85 21.36
CA SER A 200 -13.32 15.98 20.84
C SER A 200 -13.85 15.71 19.42
N PRO A 201 -14.92 16.44 19.00
CA PRO A 201 -15.41 16.39 17.61
C PRO A 201 -14.35 16.75 16.57
N GLU A 202 -13.38 17.58 16.96
CA GLU A 202 -12.24 17.95 16.14
C GLU A 202 -11.31 16.76 15.91
N ALA A 203 -10.99 16.01 16.97
CA ALA A 203 -10.17 14.82 16.90
C ALA A 203 -10.84 13.75 16.00
N LEU A 204 -12.15 13.54 16.16
CA LEU A 204 -12.93 12.68 15.27
C LEU A 204 -12.85 13.14 13.81
N SER A 205 -13.01 14.44 13.57
CA SER A 205 -12.93 15.00 12.22
C SER A 205 -11.55 14.83 11.60
N SER A 206 -10.48 15.03 12.39
CA SER A 206 -9.10 14.80 11.94
C SER A 206 -8.84 13.33 11.64
N LEU A 207 -9.13 12.41 12.57
CA LEU A 207 -8.94 10.98 12.36
C LEU A 207 -9.68 10.46 11.12
N LYS A 208 -10.93 10.87 10.91
CA LYS A 208 -11.71 10.49 9.73
C LYS A 208 -11.13 11.06 8.43
N ARG A 209 -10.63 12.30 8.44
CA ARG A 209 -10.00 12.93 7.28
C ARG A 209 -8.69 12.24 6.94
N VAL A 210 -7.79 12.16 7.92
CA VAL A 210 -6.47 11.55 7.73
C VAL A 210 -6.59 10.07 7.42
N GLY A 211 -7.47 9.33 8.12
CA GLY A 211 -7.73 7.92 7.86
C GLY A 211 -8.20 7.66 6.42
N ILE A 212 -9.11 8.48 5.87
CA ILE A 212 -9.55 8.34 4.47
C ILE A 212 -8.42 8.64 3.50
N VAL A 213 -7.66 9.73 3.72
CA VAL A 213 -6.51 10.07 2.87
C VAL A 213 -5.47 8.95 2.90
N THR A 214 -5.14 8.45 4.09
CA THR A 214 -4.23 7.32 4.27
C THR A 214 -4.72 6.07 3.54
N TRP A 215 -6.02 5.76 3.64
CA TRP A 215 -6.61 4.60 2.97
C TRP A 215 -6.58 4.73 1.43
N ILE A 216 -6.78 5.94 0.89
CA ILE A 216 -6.61 6.22 -0.55
C ILE A 216 -5.18 5.92 -0.98
N PHE A 217 -4.18 6.44 -0.26
CA PHE A 217 -2.78 6.22 -0.59
C PHE A 217 -2.34 4.77 -0.39
N LEU A 218 -2.84 4.07 0.63
CA LEU A 218 -2.61 2.62 0.80
C LEU A 218 -3.22 1.83 -0.35
N THR A 219 -4.44 2.18 -0.80
CA THR A 219 -5.08 1.54 -1.96
C THR A 219 -4.26 1.76 -3.23
N ALA A 220 -3.85 3.00 -3.49
CA ALA A 220 -3.02 3.35 -4.63
C ALA A 220 -1.65 2.63 -4.57
N GLY A 221 -1.01 2.63 -3.40
CA GLY A 221 0.28 1.98 -3.20
C GLY A 221 0.22 0.47 -3.42
N ASN A 222 -0.75 -0.21 -2.81
CA ASN A 222 -0.95 -1.66 -3.03
C ASN A 222 -1.25 -1.98 -4.49
N ALA A 223 -2.10 -1.20 -5.16
CA ALA A 223 -2.42 -1.41 -6.57
C ALA A 223 -1.21 -1.20 -7.48
N LEU A 224 -0.42 -0.14 -7.26
CA LEU A 224 0.78 0.13 -8.03
C LEU A 224 1.86 -0.93 -7.81
N GLY A 225 2.05 -1.41 -6.58
CA GLY A 225 2.99 -2.49 -6.27
C GLY A 225 2.58 -3.81 -6.91
N SER A 226 1.30 -4.13 -6.85
CA SER A 226 0.71 -5.30 -7.51
C SER A 226 0.83 -5.22 -9.05
N TRP A 227 0.58 -4.05 -9.64
CA TRP A 227 0.77 -3.84 -11.06
C TRP A 227 2.24 -3.96 -11.47
N TRP A 228 3.17 -3.41 -10.69
CA TRP A 228 4.60 -3.54 -10.92
C TRP A 228 5.07 -5.00 -10.86
N ALA A 229 4.62 -5.77 -9.87
CA ALA A 229 4.91 -7.21 -9.80
C ALA A 229 4.38 -7.96 -11.04
N TYR A 230 3.19 -7.60 -11.51
CA TYR A 230 2.55 -8.19 -12.70
C TYR A 230 3.34 -7.92 -13.99
N THR A 231 3.86 -6.72 -14.16
CA THR A 231 4.56 -6.32 -15.39
C THR A 231 6.02 -6.74 -15.40
N GLU A 232 6.71 -6.68 -14.25
CA GLU A 232 8.18 -6.74 -14.20
C GLU A 232 8.73 -8.12 -13.86
N LEU A 233 8.07 -8.90 -12.99
CA LEU A 233 8.66 -10.15 -12.50
C LEU A 233 8.67 -11.28 -13.52
N GLY A 234 8.02 -11.13 -14.67
CA GLY A 234 8.00 -12.13 -15.75
C GLY A 234 7.23 -13.41 -15.44
N TRP A 235 6.62 -13.50 -14.25
CA TRP A 235 5.83 -14.66 -13.81
C TRP A 235 4.34 -14.48 -14.08
N GLY A 236 3.91 -13.24 -14.39
CA GLY A 236 2.54 -12.88 -14.71
C GLY A 236 1.55 -12.93 -13.54
N GLY A 237 2.02 -13.08 -12.32
CA GLY A 237 1.18 -13.00 -11.13
C GLY A 237 1.00 -11.55 -10.67
N TRP A 238 -0.16 -11.22 -10.13
CA TRP A 238 -0.46 -9.88 -9.62
C TRP A 238 -0.36 -9.76 -8.09
N TRP A 239 -0.33 -10.89 -7.35
CA TRP A 239 -0.19 -10.96 -5.89
C TRP A 239 0.35 -12.32 -5.47
N PHE A 240 1.45 -12.32 -4.74
CA PHE A 240 2.18 -13.54 -4.36
C PHE A 240 2.09 -13.86 -2.87
N TRP A 241 1.43 -13.03 -2.08
CA TRP A 241 1.46 -13.07 -0.62
C TRP A 241 2.90 -12.95 -0.08
N ASP A 242 3.74 -12.24 -0.80
CA ASP A 242 5.09 -11.92 -0.37
C ASP A 242 5.08 -11.11 0.93
N PRO A 243 6.04 -11.31 1.87
CA PRO A 243 6.10 -10.53 3.10
C PRO A 243 6.08 -9.01 2.92
N VAL A 244 6.66 -8.50 1.83
CA VAL A 244 6.66 -7.06 1.53
C VAL A 244 5.29 -6.58 1.04
N GLU A 245 4.61 -7.36 0.20
CA GLU A 245 3.21 -7.10 -0.19
C GLU A 245 2.30 -7.08 1.03
N ASN A 246 2.41 -8.10 1.88
CA ASN A 246 1.62 -8.22 3.11
C ASN A 246 1.89 -7.06 4.08
N ALA A 247 3.13 -6.57 4.16
CA ALA A 247 3.52 -5.45 5.01
C ALA A 247 2.77 -4.14 4.71
N SER A 248 2.35 -3.93 3.46
CA SER A 248 1.54 -2.77 3.07
C SER A 248 0.03 -3.06 3.07
N PHE A 249 -0.36 -4.32 2.89
CA PHE A 249 -1.76 -4.74 2.87
C PHE A 249 -2.39 -4.81 4.28
N ILE A 250 -1.64 -5.29 5.28
CA ILE A 250 -2.13 -5.37 6.66
C ILE A 250 -2.56 -3.99 7.20
N PRO A 251 -1.79 -2.89 7.06
CA PRO A 251 -2.26 -1.55 7.42
C PRO A 251 -3.50 -1.09 6.65
N TRP A 252 -3.67 -1.49 5.38
CA TRP A 252 -4.87 -1.18 4.61
C TRP A 252 -6.13 -1.79 5.25
N LEU A 253 -6.07 -3.04 5.71
CA LEU A 253 -7.16 -3.71 6.44
C LEU A 253 -7.46 -3.03 7.77
N THR A 254 -6.43 -2.70 8.56
CA THR A 254 -6.65 -2.10 9.88
C THR A 254 -7.13 -0.65 9.81
N VAL A 255 -6.73 0.13 8.79
CA VAL A 255 -7.30 1.47 8.53
C VAL A 255 -8.76 1.35 8.06
N GLY A 256 -9.08 0.34 7.25
CA GLY A 256 -10.47 0.01 6.91
C GLY A 256 -11.31 -0.25 8.17
N ALA A 257 -10.81 -1.09 9.09
CA ALA A 257 -11.45 -1.35 10.38
C ALA A 257 -11.58 -0.08 11.23
N LEU A 258 -10.54 0.75 11.30
CA LEU A 258 -10.54 2.04 12.00
C LEU A 258 -11.66 2.96 11.47
N LEU A 259 -11.80 3.08 10.16
CA LEU A 259 -12.83 3.94 9.55
C LEU A 259 -14.25 3.46 9.89
N HIS A 260 -14.49 2.14 9.89
CA HIS A 260 -15.78 1.57 10.30
C HIS A 260 -16.05 1.80 11.80
N ALA A 261 -15.05 1.63 12.66
CA ALA A 261 -15.17 1.91 14.10
C ALA A 261 -15.46 3.41 14.36
N LEU A 262 -14.80 4.33 13.65
CA LEU A 262 -15.05 5.78 13.75
C LEU A 262 -16.44 6.17 13.25
N ILE A 263 -16.98 5.51 12.24
CA ILE A 263 -18.36 5.71 11.76
C ILE A 263 -19.36 5.26 12.83
N LEU A 264 -19.13 4.10 13.44
CA LEU A 264 -19.99 3.59 14.50
C LEU A 264 -19.94 4.48 15.75
N TYR A 265 -18.73 4.92 16.12
CA TYR A 265 -18.59 5.87 17.23
C TYR A 265 -19.33 7.19 16.95
N GLU A 266 -19.16 7.77 15.78
CA GLU A 266 -19.83 9.05 15.42
C GLU A 266 -21.35 8.96 15.53
N LYS A 267 -21.93 7.86 15.04
CA LYS A 267 -23.40 7.68 14.96
C LYS A 267 -24.02 7.11 16.22
N ARG A 268 -23.30 6.28 16.96
CA ARG A 268 -23.84 5.42 18.02
C ARG A 268 -23.03 5.41 19.32
N ALA A 269 -22.00 6.24 19.44
CA ALA A 269 -21.10 6.30 20.60
C ALA A 269 -20.51 4.94 21.02
N ARG A 270 -20.25 4.04 20.04
CA ARG A 270 -19.72 2.68 20.28
C ARG A 270 -18.33 2.51 19.67
N MET A 271 -17.53 1.61 20.24
CA MET A 271 -16.21 1.23 19.74
C MET A 271 -15.12 2.32 19.80
N LEU A 272 -15.23 3.30 20.70
CA LEU A 272 -14.19 4.33 20.88
C LEU A 272 -12.82 3.70 21.22
N ARG A 273 -12.79 2.77 22.19
CA ARG A 273 -11.56 2.04 22.56
C ARG A 273 -10.94 1.35 21.37
N THR A 274 -11.76 0.60 20.62
CA THR A 274 -11.31 -0.14 19.44
C THR A 274 -10.78 0.79 18.38
N ALA A 275 -11.44 1.93 18.10
CA ALA A 275 -10.99 2.91 17.13
C ALA A 275 -9.62 3.50 17.50
N LEU A 276 -9.43 3.89 18.77
CA LEU A 276 -8.14 4.43 19.23
C LEU A 276 -7.04 3.37 19.22
N MET A 277 -7.35 2.12 19.60
CA MET A 277 -6.38 1.02 19.50
C MET A 277 -5.99 0.73 18.05
N LEU A 278 -6.95 0.66 17.13
CA LEU A 278 -6.67 0.45 15.70
C LEU A 278 -5.79 1.55 15.11
N GLY A 279 -5.94 2.80 15.56
CA GLY A 279 -5.05 3.89 15.16
C GLY A 279 -3.59 3.66 15.57
N ILE A 280 -3.35 3.18 16.79
CA ILE A 280 -2.00 2.81 17.27
C ILE A 280 -1.48 1.59 16.52
N VAL A 281 -2.29 0.53 16.41
CA VAL A 281 -1.93 -0.74 15.76
C VAL A 281 -1.60 -0.53 14.29
N SER A 282 -2.35 0.29 13.56
CA SER A 282 -2.08 0.56 12.14
C SER A 282 -0.68 1.17 11.93
N PHE A 283 -0.26 2.09 12.79
CA PHE A 283 1.09 2.65 12.71
C PHE A 283 2.16 1.65 13.19
N ALA A 284 1.87 0.86 14.22
CA ALA A 284 2.77 -0.21 14.68
C ALA A 284 3.03 -1.24 13.57
N LEU A 285 2.00 -1.63 12.81
CA LEU A 285 2.10 -2.55 11.67
C LEU A 285 2.88 -1.93 10.50
N CYS A 286 2.76 -0.61 10.27
CA CYS A 286 3.60 0.11 9.32
C CYS A 286 5.09 0.04 9.71
N LEU A 287 5.42 0.25 10.99
CA LEU A 287 6.81 0.14 11.49
C LEU A 287 7.33 -1.29 11.39
N LEU A 288 6.50 -2.26 11.74
CA LEU A 288 6.83 -3.68 11.57
C LEU A 288 7.04 -4.03 10.09
N GLY A 289 6.18 -3.56 9.18
CA GLY A 289 6.36 -3.72 7.75
C GLY A 289 7.67 -3.10 7.25
N THR A 290 7.99 -1.91 7.73
CA THR A 290 9.27 -1.23 7.43
C THR A 290 10.47 -2.06 7.92
N PHE A 291 10.35 -2.72 9.07
CA PHE A 291 11.35 -3.67 9.58
C PHE A 291 11.46 -4.91 8.69
N ILE A 292 10.34 -5.55 8.33
CA ILE A 292 10.29 -6.75 7.47
C ILE A 292 11.06 -6.50 6.16
N VAL A 293 10.75 -5.38 5.49
CA VAL A 293 11.36 -5.01 4.20
C VAL A 293 12.87 -4.79 4.31
N ARG A 294 13.39 -4.37 5.46
CA ARG A 294 14.77 -3.86 5.61
C ARG A 294 15.69 -4.73 6.44
N SER A 295 15.16 -5.62 7.27
CA SER A 295 16.00 -6.47 8.12
C SER A 295 16.71 -7.59 7.35
N GLY A 296 16.17 -7.98 6.20
CA GLY A 296 16.64 -9.17 5.47
C GLY A 296 16.42 -10.48 6.21
N MET A 297 15.65 -10.47 7.31
CA MET A 297 15.33 -11.66 8.09
C MET A 297 14.28 -12.55 7.39
N MET A 298 13.64 -12.04 6.36
CA MET A 298 12.63 -12.77 5.60
C MET A 298 13.03 -12.83 4.13
N GLN A 299 12.85 -14.00 3.53
CA GLN A 299 13.04 -14.16 2.08
C GLN A 299 11.89 -13.47 1.35
N SER A 300 12.23 -12.52 0.49
CA SER A 300 11.30 -11.79 -0.35
C SER A 300 11.96 -11.45 -1.67
N VAL A 301 11.19 -11.55 -2.75
CA VAL A 301 11.63 -11.09 -4.08
C VAL A 301 11.79 -9.57 -4.15
N HIS A 302 11.23 -8.85 -3.19
CA HIS A 302 11.28 -7.39 -3.05
C HIS A 302 12.36 -6.92 -2.05
N ALA A 303 13.13 -7.83 -1.44
CA ALA A 303 14.18 -7.48 -0.48
C ALA A 303 15.51 -7.22 -1.20
N PHE A 304 15.72 -6.00 -1.68
CA PHE A 304 16.91 -5.60 -2.43
C PHE A 304 18.14 -5.26 -1.57
N ALA A 305 17.96 -5.16 -0.26
CA ALA A 305 19.06 -4.92 0.69
C ALA A 305 18.72 -5.55 2.04
N SER A 306 19.58 -6.41 2.55
CA SER A 306 19.43 -7.04 3.85
C SER A 306 20.51 -6.55 4.81
N ASP A 307 20.10 -5.97 5.95
CA ASP A 307 20.99 -5.56 7.01
C ASP A 307 20.31 -5.77 8.38
N PRO A 308 20.53 -6.94 9.01
CA PRO A 308 19.90 -7.27 10.29
C PRO A 308 20.20 -6.26 11.40
N GLN A 309 21.41 -5.68 11.41
CA GLN A 309 21.80 -4.70 12.44
C GLN A 309 20.97 -3.41 12.32
N ARG A 310 20.76 -2.91 11.12
CA ARG A 310 19.86 -1.77 10.87
C ARG A 310 18.42 -2.09 11.24
N GLY A 311 17.99 -3.34 11.00
CA GLY A 311 16.67 -3.81 11.42
C GLY A 311 16.44 -3.66 12.92
N VAL A 312 17.40 -4.10 13.75
CA VAL A 312 17.32 -3.97 15.22
C VAL A 312 17.24 -2.49 15.66
N ILE A 313 18.09 -1.62 15.09
CA ILE A 313 18.06 -0.18 15.41
C ILE A 313 16.70 0.43 15.04
N LEU A 314 16.12 0.01 13.92
CA LEU A 314 14.79 0.45 13.49
C LEU A 314 13.69 0.00 14.45
N LEU A 315 13.76 -1.24 14.98
CA LEU A 315 12.83 -1.72 16.00
C LEU A 315 12.94 -0.91 17.29
N VAL A 316 14.16 -0.57 17.73
CA VAL A 316 14.38 0.29 18.89
C VAL A 316 13.78 1.68 18.67
N ALA A 317 14.04 2.29 17.51
CA ALA A 317 13.45 3.59 17.15
C ALA A 317 11.91 3.53 17.13
N GLY A 318 11.35 2.47 16.55
CA GLY A 318 9.90 2.22 16.54
C GLY A 318 9.34 2.05 17.96
N ALA A 319 10.00 1.30 18.82
CA ALA A 319 9.61 1.08 20.22
C ALA A 319 9.62 2.41 21.01
N LEU A 320 10.63 3.26 20.84
CA LEU A 320 10.71 4.56 21.48
C LEU A 320 9.51 5.47 21.14
N VAL A 321 8.98 5.33 19.94
CA VAL A 321 7.79 6.07 19.49
C VAL A 321 6.50 5.43 19.97
N LEU A 322 6.37 4.10 19.83
CA LEU A 322 5.11 3.39 20.08
C LEU A 322 4.81 3.17 21.57
N ILE A 323 5.81 2.84 22.37
CA ILE A 323 5.60 2.51 23.79
C ILE A 323 4.92 3.66 24.55
N PRO A 324 5.31 4.93 24.42
CA PRO A 324 4.59 6.02 25.08
C PRO A 324 3.12 6.11 24.70
N GLY A 325 2.77 5.87 23.42
CA GLY A 325 1.38 5.85 22.96
C GLY A 325 0.59 4.69 23.56
N LEU A 326 1.17 3.49 23.62
CA LEU A 326 0.56 2.31 24.24
C LEU A 326 0.39 2.48 25.76
N VAL A 327 1.38 3.03 26.43
CA VAL A 327 1.29 3.36 27.89
C VAL A 327 0.18 4.35 28.14
N LEU A 328 0.09 5.42 27.33
CA LEU A 328 -1.01 6.38 27.43
C LEU A 328 -2.37 5.72 27.19
N TYR A 329 -2.46 4.80 26.22
CA TYR A 329 -3.70 4.07 25.98
C TYR A 329 -4.13 3.28 27.22
N VAL A 330 -3.25 2.46 27.78
CA VAL A 330 -3.57 1.66 28.98
C VAL A 330 -3.96 2.54 30.17
N LEU A 331 -3.25 3.65 30.39
CA LEU A 331 -3.47 4.51 31.54
C LEU A 331 -4.64 5.50 31.40
N ARG A 332 -5.10 5.80 30.17
CA ARG A 332 -6.01 6.95 29.92
C ARG A 332 -7.27 6.63 29.15
N ILE A 333 -7.41 5.44 28.62
CA ILE A 333 -8.59 5.09 27.81
C ILE A 333 -9.89 5.20 28.60
N ASP A 334 -9.89 4.81 29.86
CA ASP A 334 -11.06 4.92 30.74
C ASP A 334 -11.43 6.38 31.05
N ASP A 335 -10.41 7.26 31.16
CA ASP A 335 -10.63 8.68 31.36
C ASP A 335 -11.27 9.31 30.10
N VAL A 336 -10.82 8.89 28.90
CA VAL A 336 -11.37 9.36 27.62
C VAL A 336 -12.83 8.96 27.46
N GLU A 337 -13.18 7.71 27.79
CA GLU A 337 -14.57 7.24 27.71
C GLU A 337 -15.47 7.92 28.74
N ARG A 338 -15.01 8.08 29.97
CA ARG A 338 -15.77 8.80 30.99
C ARG A 338 -16.02 10.26 30.62
N ALA A 339 -15.02 10.91 30.02
CA ALA A 339 -15.15 12.30 29.56
C ALA A 339 -16.08 12.46 28.34
N ASP A 340 -16.21 11.42 27.51
CA ASP A 340 -17.15 11.42 26.39
C ASP A 340 -18.61 11.46 26.87
N GLY A 341 -18.93 10.73 27.92
CA GLY A 341 -20.22 10.77 28.62
C GLY A 341 -21.44 10.39 27.78
N ARG A 342 -21.26 10.02 26.52
CA ARG A 342 -22.35 9.62 25.63
C ARG A 342 -22.78 8.20 25.91
N GLU A 343 -24.07 8.02 26.25
CA GLU A 343 -24.65 6.71 26.37
C GLU A 343 -24.89 6.10 24.98
N ALA A 344 -24.45 4.86 24.82
CA ALA A 344 -24.71 4.10 23.61
C ALA A 344 -26.17 3.61 23.62
N PRO A 345 -27.01 3.97 22.64
CA PRO A 345 -28.38 3.49 22.56
C PRO A 345 -28.39 1.96 22.37
N GLU A 346 -29.58 1.34 22.48
CA GLU A 346 -29.71 -0.10 22.24
C GLU A 346 -29.11 -0.54 20.92
N THR A 347 -28.45 -1.71 20.92
CA THR A 347 -27.80 -2.27 19.73
C THR A 347 -28.83 -2.61 18.68
N ASN A 348 -28.60 -2.17 17.45
CA ASN A 348 -29.44 -2.50 16.31
C ASN A 348 -28.65 -3.20 15.19
N GLY A 349 -29.32 -3.58 14.10
CA GLY A 349 -28.68 -4.27 12.98
C GLY A 349 -27.53 -3.48 12.34
N PHE A 350 -27.59 -2.15 12.30
CA PHE A 350 -26.52 -1.30 11.79
C PHE A 350 -25.27 -1.38 12.69
N ASP A 351 -25.45 -1.35 14.00
CA ASP A 351 -24.34 -1.49 14.96
C ASP A 351 -23.66 -2.84 14.79
N THR A 352 -24.47 -3.93 14.74
CA THR A 352 -23.98 -5.30 14.54
C THR A 352 -23.20 -5.44 13.24
N ALA A 353 -23.68 -4.86 12.15
CA ALA A 353 -23.01 -4.90 10.85
C ALA A 353 -21.63 -4.21 10.87
N LEU A 354 -21.52 -3.03 11.49
CA LEU A 354 -20.24 -2.32 11.61
C LEU A 354 -19.28 -3.00 12.58
N ILE A 355 -19.77 -3.56 13.69
CA ILE A 355 -18.95 -4.38 14.60
C ILE A 355 -18.39 -5.59 13.85
N LEU A 356 -19.24 -6.29 13.09
CA LEU A 356 -18.83 -7.43 12.28
C LEU A 356 -17.76 -7.04 11.24
N ALA A 357 -17.92 -5.89 10.57
CA ALA A 357 -16.92 -5.39 9.63
C ALA A 357 -15.57 -5.16 10.31
N VAL A 358 -15.56 -4.52 11.49
CA VAL A 358 -14.33 -4.32 12.27
C VAL A 358 -13.70 -5.64 12.67
N CYS A 359 -14.50 -6.59 13.15
CA CYS A 359 -14.01 -7.92 13.54
C CYS A 359 -13.40 -8.67 12.36
N VAL A 360 -14.08 -8.74 11.22
CA VAL A 360 -13.61 -9.47 10.03
C VAL A 360 -12.33 -8.85 9.48
N LEU A 361 -12.28 -7.52 9.31
CA LEU A 361 -11.08 -6.84 8.83
C LEU A 361 -9.89 -6.99 9.78
N SER A 362 -10.13 -6.93 11.09
CA SER A 362 -9.07 -7.13 12.08
C SER A 362 -8.58 -8.59 12.12
N THR A 363 -9.50 -9.57 11.98
CA THR A 363 -9.14 -10.99 11.90
C THR A 363 -8.36 -11.27 10.61
N ALA A 364 -8.78 -10.71 9.47
CA ALA A 364 -8.05 -10.82 8.21
C ALA A 364 -6.63 -10.26 8.35
N ALA A 365 -6.48 -9.07 8.93
CA ALA A 365 -5.17 -8.48 9.21
C ALA A 365 -4.30 -9.37 10.10
N ALA A 366 -4.88 -9.93 11.18
CA ALA A 366 -4.17 -10.83 12.09
C ALA A 366 -3.76 -12.15 11.39
N THR A 367 -4.64 -12.73 10.57
CA THR A 367 -4.35 -13.96 9.81
C THR A 367 -3.19 -13.75 8.82
N VAL A 368 -3.21 -12.63 8.09
CA VAL A 368 -2.11 -12.30 7.17
C VAL A 368 -0.81 -12.04 7.94
N LEU A 369 -0.89 -11.32 9.07
CA LEU A 369 0.28 -11.05 9.93
C LEU A 369 0.91 -12.34 10.47
N VAL A 370 0.08 -13.25 11.01
CA VAL A 370 0.56 -14.53 11.54
C VAL A 370 1.22 -15.36 10.44
N GLY A 371 0.58 -15.52 9.29
CA GLY A 371 1.16 -16.25 8.15
C GLY A 371 2.47 -15.63 7.65
N THR A 372 2.56 -14.30 7.67
CA THR A 372 3.76 -13.58 7.23
C THR A 372 4.92 -13.75 8.21
N LEU A 373 4.67 -13.69 9.52
CA LEU A 373 5.73 -13.76 10.53
C LEU A 373 6.07 -15.21 10.93
N TYR A 374 5.20 -16.17 10.67
CA TYR A 374 5.38 -17.56 11.10
C TYR A 374 6.71 -18.19 10.64
N PRO A 375 7.16 -18.01 9.38
CA PRO A 375 8.47 -18.52 8.94
C PRO A 375 9.63 -17.99 9.78
N MET A 376 9.61 -16.69 10.11
CA MET A 376 10.65 -16.04 10.92
C MET A 376 10.71 -16.63 12.35
N PHE A 377 9.56 -16.80 12.98
CA PHE A 377 9.52 -17.39 14.33
C PHE A 377 9.91 -18.87 14.34
N TYR A 378 9.58 -19.61 13.29
CA TYR A 378 9.94 -21.02 13.12
C TYR A 378 11.46 -21.19 13.02
N ASP A 379 12.12 -20.33 12.21
CA ASP A 379 13.56 -20.29 12.07
C ASP A 379 14.27 -19.85 13.37
N LEU A 380 13.79 -18.78 14.00
CA LEU A 380 14.32 -18.30 15.29
C LEU A 380 14.20 -19.34 16.43
N ALA A 381 13.20 -20.21 16.37
CA ALA A 381 13.03 -21.32 17.31
C ALA A 381 13.97 -22.51 17.03
N GLY A 382 14.79 -22.43 15.98
CA GLY A 382 15.71 -23.52 15.58
C GLY A 382 15.02 -24.75 15.00
N LEU A 383 13.76 -24.60 14.52
CA LEU A 383 12.96 -25.70 13.97
C LEU A 383 13.24 -25.95 12.48
N GLY A 384 14.13 -25.16 11.86
CA GLY A 384 14.48 -25.23 10.45
C GLY A 384 13.84 -24.13 9.62
N SER A 385 13.88 -24.27 8.28
CA SER A 385 13.26 -23.31 7.36
C SER A 385 11.86 -23.76 6.94
N LEU A 386 10.91 -22.84 6.96
CA LEU A 386 9.53 -23.05 6.52
C LEU A 386 9.12 -21.92 5.58
N THR A 387 8.36 -22.24 4.54
CA THR A 387 7.75 -21.25 3.65
C THR A 387 6.24 -21.30 3.76
N VAL A 388 5.61 -20.16 4.05
CA VAL A 388 4.16 -20.00 4.03
C VAL A 388 3.79 -19.27 2.74
N GLY A 389 3.08 -19.94 1.86
CA GLY A 389 2.74 -19.44 0.53
C GLY A 389 1.23 -19.23 0.31
N ALA A 390 0.88 -18.97 -0.95
CA ALA A 390 -0.48 -18.73 -1.40
C ALA A 390 -1.53 -19.75 -0.91
N PRO A 391 -1.27 -21.07 -0.80
CA PRO A 391 -2.26 -22.02 -0.28
C PRO A 391 -2.77 -21.67 1.12
N TYR A 392 -1.88 -21.26 2.04
CA TYR A 392 -2.28 -20.84 3.38
C TYR A 392 -3.17 -19.58 3.31
N PHE A 393 -2.67 -18.53 2.67
CA PHE A 393 -3.36 -17.26 2.63
C PHE A 393 -4.71 -17.37 1.92
N ASN A 394 -4.77 -18.04 0.77
CA ASN A 394 -6.01 -18.20 0.01
C ASN A 394 -7.05 -19.02 0.76
N SER A 395 -6.64 -20.07 1.52
CA SER A 395 -7.57 -20.90 2.29
C SER A 395 -8.30 -20.14 3.39
N PHE A 396 -7.68 -19.10 3.95
CA PHE A 396 -8.30 -18.26 4.97
C PHE A 396 -8.88 -16.97 4.41
N PHE A 397 -8.11 -16.25 3.57
CA PHE A 397 -8.49 -14.91 3.13
C PHE A 397 -9.65 -14.92 2.15
N ALA A 398 -9.73 -15.88 1.21
CA ALA A 398 -10.80 -15.93 0.23
C ALA A 398 -12.17 -16.17 0.88
N PRO A 399 -12.39 -17.18 1.75
CA PRO A 399 -13.66 -17.34 2.46
C PRO A 399 -14.03 -16.14 3.33
N MET A 400 -13.05 -15.54 4.02
CA MET A 400 -13.28 -14.35 4.85
C MET A 400 -13.70 -13.15 4.01
N SER A 401 -13.13 -12.96 2.83
CA SER A 401 -13.48 -11.88 1.91
C SER A 401 -14.89 -12.07 1.36
N LEU A 402 -15.28 -13.29 1.00
CA LEU A 402 -16.62 -13.59 0.54
C LEU A 402 -17.65 -13.39 1.66
N PHE A 403 -17.34 -13.82 2.87
CA PHE A 403 -18.17 -13.57 4.04
C PHE A 403 -18.34 -12.07 4.31
N ALA A 404 -17.24 -11.31 4.25
CA ALA A 404 -17.26 -9.86 4.42
C ALA A 404 -18.13 -9.17 3.35
N ALA A 405 -18.02 -9.61 2.09
CA ALA A 405 -18.83 -9.07 0.98
C ALA A 405 -20.32 -9.39 1.16
N ALA A 406 -20.65 -10.61 1.56
CA ALA A 406 -22.02 -11.02 1.85
C ALA A 406 -22.62 -10.20 3.00
N ALA A 407 -21.88 -10.06 4.12
CA ALA A 407 -22.29 -9.29 5.27
C ALA A 407 -22.40 -7.78 4.97
N ALA A 408 -21.48 -7.21 4.20
CA ALA A 408 -21.53 -5.82 3.77
C ALA A 408 -22.76 -5.53 2.90
N GLY A 409 -23.08 -6.42 1.96
CA GLY A 409 -24.29 -6.31 1.15
C GLY A 409 -25.57 -6.37 2.00
N PHE A 410 -25.65 -7.31 2.93
CA PHE A 410 -26.78 -7.39 3.87
C PHE A 410 -26.92 -6.12 4.71
N ALA A 411 -25.82 -5.60 5.23
CA ALA A 411 -25.78 -4.37 6.03
C ALA A 411 -26.37 -3.16 5.27
N GLN A 412 -26.15 -3.07 3.97
CA GLN A 412 -26.67 -1.98 3.15
C GLN A 412 -28.19 -2.03 2.98
N LEU A 413 -28.79 -3.20 3.15
CA LEU A 413 -30.24 -3.38 3.03
C LEU A 413 -31.00 -3.04 4.32
N LEU A 414 -30.34 -2.97 5.47
CA LEU A 414 -30.98 -2.78 6.79
C LEU A 414 -31.77 -1.47 6.91
N GLY A 415 -31.47 -0.45 6.10
CA GLY A 415 -32.19 0.84 6.07
C GLY A 415 -33.26 0.96 4.99
N VAL A 416 -33.50 -0.10 4.22
CA VAL A 416 -34.44 -0.07 3.08
C VAL A 416 -35.84 -0.43 3.54
N GLY A 417 -36.82 0.48 3.43
CA GLY A 417 -38.21 0.24 3.87
C GLY A 417 -38.92 -0.91 3.12
N ARG A 418 -38.50 -1.20 1.89
CA ARG A 418 -38.95 -2.36 1.09
C ARG A 418 -37.95 -3.52 1.20
N PHE A 419 -37.58 -3.90 2.42
CA PHE A 419 -36.52 -4.88 2.68
C PHE A 419 -36.71 -6.21 1.91
N LYS A 420 -37.91 -6.78 1.91
CA LYS A 420 -38.20 -8.06 1.20
C LYS A 420 -37.95 -7.93 -0.31
N THR A 421 -38.37 -6.80 -0.91
CA THR A 421 -38.15 -6.54 -2.35
C THR A 421 -36.66 -6.37 -2.63
N ALA A 422 -35.94 -5.59 -1.80
CA ALA A 422 -34.49 -5.38 -1.93
C ALA A 422 -33.73 -6.71 -1.81
N LEU A 423 -34.08 -7.51 -0.80
CA LEU A 423 -33.51 -8.84 -0.60
C LEU A 423 -33.72 -9.75 -1.81
N ALA A 424 -34.94 -9.78 -2.35
CA ALA A 424 -35.27 -10.62 -3.52
C ALA A 424 -34.49 -10.17 -4.77
N VAL A 425 -34.37 -8.86 -5.03
CA VAL A 425 -33.61 -8.32 -6.17
C VAL A 425 -32.13 -8.65 -6.02
N CYS A 426 -31.55 -8.44 -4.84
CA CYS A 426 -30.14 -8.74 -4.61
C CYS A 426 -29.85 -10.24 -4.66
N ALA A 427 -30.74 -11.07 -4.13
CA ALA A 427 -30.65 -12.54 -4.25
C ALA A 427 -30.74 -13.00 -5.72
N ALA A 428 -31.63 -12.41 -6.51
CA ALA A 428 -31.71 -12.69 -7.94
C ALA A 428 -30.43 -12.30 -8.68
N ALA A 429 -29.85 -11.13 -8.36
CA ALA A 429 -28.54 -10.71 -8.90
C ALA A 429 -27.42 -11.67 -8.51
N ALA A 430 -27.39 -12.11 -7.25
CA ALA A 430 -26.42 -13.09 -6.78
C ALA A 430 -26.56 -14.43 -7.53
N LEU A 431 -27.80 -14.96 -7.67
CA LEU A 431 -28.07 -16.19 -8.40
C LEU A 431 -27.69 -16.06 -9.88
N ALA A 432 -28.05 -14.96 -10.53
CA ALA A 432 -27.71 -14.71 -11.93
C ALA A 432 -26.18 -14.64 -12.15
N CYS A 433 -25.45 -13.89 -11.30
CA CYS A 433 -23.99 -13.83 -11.40
C CYS A 433 -23.33 -15.17 -11.07
N GLY A 434 -23.78 -15.85 -10.01
CA GLY A 434 -23.24 -17.15 -9.62
C GLY A 434 -23.47 -18.25 -10.65
N SER A 435 -24.60 -18.19 -11.37
CA SER A 435 -24.94 -19.18 -12.42
C SER A 435 -23.99 -19.13 -13.62
N ILE A 436 -23.25 -18.01 -13.82
CA ILE A 436 -22.23 -17.88 -14.87
C ILE A 436 -21.17 -18.98 -14.72
N ALA A 437 -20.77 -19.30 -13.50
CA ALA A 437 -19.75 -20.33 -13.24
C ALA A 437 -20.15 -21.72 -13.77
N PHE A 438 -21.44 -22.02 -13.85
CA PHE A 438 -21.92 -23.35 -14.32
C PHE A 438 -21.97 -23.47 -15.85
N VAL A 439 -21.77 -22.37 -16.57
CA VAL A 439 -21.80 -22.36 -18.05
C VAL A 439 -20.44 -21.95 -18.66
N THR A 440 -19.47 -21.59 -17.83
CA THR A 440 -18.15 -21.05 -18.29
C THR A 440 -16.98 -21.95 -17.95
N ASP A 441 -17.18 -23.10 -17.36
CA ASP A 441 -16.17 -24.13 -17.05
C ASP A 441 -14.91 -23.62 -16.33
N PRO A 442 -15.02 -23.02 -15.12
CA PRO A 442 -13.88 -22.57 -14.33
C PRO A 442 -13.14 -23.75 -13.69
N LYS A 443 -11.89 -23.54 -13.24
CA LYS A 443 -11.10 -24.53 -12.50
C LYS A 443 -11.81 -25.07 -11.25
N ASP A 444 -12.53 -24.21 -10.54
CA ASP A 444 -13.39 -24.56 -9.39
C ASP A 444 -14.74 -23.86 -9.53
N THR A 445 -15.74 -24.62 -9.95
CA THR A 445 -17.09 -24.10 -10.20
C THR A 445 -17.78 -23.57 -8.94
N LEU A 446 -17.61 -24.23 -7.79
CA LEU A 446 -18.29 -23.81 -6.55
C LEU A 446 -17.68 -22.54 -5.98
N MET A 447 -16.36 -22.44 -5.95
CA MET A 447 -15.67 -21.23 -5.50
C MET A 447 -15.99 -20.05 -6.43
N THR A 448 -16.00 -20.26 -7.74
CA THR A 448 -16.32 -19.22 -8.73
C THR A 448 -17.77 -18.76 -8.59
N ALA A 449 -18.71 -19.70 -8.45
CA ALA A 449 -20.12 -19.40 -8.22
C ALA A 449 -20.32 -18.58 -6.94
N ALA A 450 -19.64 -18.95 -5.85
CA ALA A 450 -19.68 -18.19 -4.60
C ALA A 450 -19.10 -16.78 -4.76
N ALA A 451 -17.95 -16.64 -5.45
CA ALA A 451 -17.33 -15.35 -5.69
C ALA A 451 -18.20 -14.42 -6.55
N PHE A 452 -18.72 -14.92 -7.68
CA PHE A 452 -19.57 -14.12 -8.55
C PHE A 452 -20.93 -13.82 -7.90
N ALA A 453 -21.51 -14.76 -7.16
CA ALA A 453 -22.72 -14.52 -6.38
C ALA A 453 -22.51 -13.42 -5.32
N CYS A 454 -21.42 -13.47 -4.56
CA CYS A 454 -21.09 -12.44 -3.58
C CYS A 454 -20.84 -11.07 -4.24
N ALA A 455 -20.18 -11.04 -5.39
CA ALA A 455 -19.96 -9.80 -6.15
C ALA A 455 -21.30 -9.21 -6.65
N GLY A 456 -22.14 -10.00 -7.29
CA GLY A 456 -23.48 -9.59 -7.75
C GLY A 456 -24.37 -9.14 -6.60
N TRP A 457 -24.36 -9.87 -5.48
CA TRP A 457 -25.03 -9.50 -4.24
C TRP A 457 -24.58 -8.14 -3.73
N LEU A 458 -23.26 -7.94 -3.54
CA LEU A 458 -22.69 -6.72 -2.97
C LEU A 458 -22.95 -5.52 -3.90
N ALA A 459 -22.77 -5.67 -5.20
CA ALA A 459 -23.01 -4.62 -6.18
C ALA A 459 -24.49 -4.19 -6.18
N ALA A 460 -25.42 -5.13 -6.25
CA ALA A 460 -26.86 -4.86 -6.21
C ALA A 460 -27.27 -4.22 -4.86
N ALA A 461 -26.78 -4.74 -3.74
CA ALA A 461 -27.09 -4.23 -2.40
C ALA A 461 -26.54 -2.81 -2.20
N SER A 462 -25.39 -2.47 -2.79
CA SER A 462 -24.82 -1.13 -2.72
C SER A 462 -25.70 -0.07 -3.39
N VAL A 463 -26.40 -0.43 -4.47
CA VAL A 463 -27.27 0.47 -5.25
C VAL A 463 -28.71 0.47 -4.78
N ALA A 464 -29.17 -0.65 -4.20
CA ALA A 464 -30.57 -0.85 -3.79
C ALA A 464 -31.16 0.28 -2.92
N PRO A 465 -30.44 0.88 -1.92
CA PRO A 465 -30.96 1.99 -1.11
C PRO A 465 -31.35 3.22 -1.93
N TYR A 466 -30.70 3.44 -3.06
CA TYR A 466 -30.99 4.59 -3.95
C TYR A 466 -32.15 4.30 -4.88
N VAL A 467 -32.14 3.13 -5.52
CA VAL A 467 -33.18 2.71 -6.46
C VAL A 467 -34.53 2.52 -5.77
N LEU A 468 -34.54 1.91 -4.60
CA LEU A 468 -35.74 1.64 -3.82
C LEU A 468 -36.12 2.79 -2.87
N ARG A 469 -35.46 3.94 -3.00
CA ARG A 469 -35.76 5.18 -2.26
C ARG A 469 -35.80 4.98 -0.75
N ALA A 470 -34.76 4.36 -0.19
CA ALA A 470 -34.63 4.18 1.25
C ALA A 470 -34.71 5.52 2.00
N SER A 471 -35.31 5.51 3.20
CA SER A 471 -35.38 6.67 4.09
C SER A 471 -34.00 7.12 4.57
N VAL A 472 -33.11 6.16 4.80
CA VAL A 472 -31.70 6.41 5.13
C VAL A 472 -30.83 5.83 4.01
N ARG A 473 -30.10 6.71 3.32
CA ARG A 473 -29.21 6.30 2.24
C ARG A 473 -27.76 6.32 2.72
N PRO A 474 -26.95 5.31 2.36
CA PRO A 474 -25.52 5.38 2.61
C PRO A 474 -24.88 6.57 1.83
N ALA A 475 -23.74 7.04 2.29
CA ALA A 475 -23.00 8.05 1.53
C ALA A 475 -22.57 7.48 0.16
N VAL A 476 -22.61 8.29 -0.90
CA VAL A 476 -22.23 7.87 -2.27
C VAL A 476 -20.84 7.23 -2.30
N GLY A 477 -19.87 7.83 -1.57
CA GLY A 477 -18.53 7.24 -1.48
C GLY A 477 -18.50 5.85 -0.85
N ALA A 478 -19.38 5.57 0.14
CA ALA A 478 -19.46 4.22 0.71
C ALA A 478 -20.04 3.22 -0.32
N VAL A 479 -21.05 3.63 -1.08
CA VAL A 479 -21.61 2.81 -2.18
C VAL A 479 -20.54 2.47 -3.21
N LEU A 480 -19.79 3.47 -3.65
CA LEU A 480 -18.71 3.29 -4.63
C LEU A 480 -17.60 2.38 -4.09
N ALA A 481 -17.20 2.54 -2.81
CA ALA A 481 -16.18 1.71 -2.20
C ALA A 481 -16.59 0.24 -2.12
N HIS A 482 -17.83 -0.06 -1.72
CA HIS A 482 -18.33 -1.44 -1.68
C HIS A 482 -18.56 -2.02 -3.08
N ALA A 483 -19.04 -1.23 -4.03
CA ALA A 483 -19.13 -1.65 -5.44
C ALA A 483 -17.74 -1.97 -6.02
N ALA A 484 -16.72 -1.20 -5.66
CA ALA A 484 -15.34 -1.46 -6.08
C ALA A 484 -14.80 -2.80 -5.52
N ILE A 485 -15.18 -3.17 -4.29
CA ILE A 485 -14.85 -4.51 -3.75
C ILE A 485 -15.52 -5.62 -4.59
N ALA A 486 -16.76 -5.43 -5.03
CA ALA A 486 -17.42 -6.40 -5.91
C ALA A 486 -16.66 -6.55 -7.24
N VAL A 487 -16.19 -5.44 -7.84
CA VAL A 487 -15.35 -5.45 -9.05
C VAL A 487 -14.02 -6.18 -8.79
N ALA A 488 -13.37 -5.94 -7.64
CA ALA A 488 -12.12 -6.61 -7.27
C ALA A 488 -12.31 -8.14 -7.12
N ILE A 489 -13.43 -8.58 -6.51
CA ILE A 489 -13.75 -10.01 -6.38
C ILE A 489 -13.89 -10.66 -7.76
N VAL A 490 -14.57 -9.99 -8.70
CA VAL A 490 -14.72 -10.49 -10.08
C VAL A 490 -13.39 -10.59 -10.79
N GLY A 491 -12.53 -9.55 -10.68
CA GLY A 491 -11.19 -9.56 -11.28
C GLY A 491 -10.31 -10.67 -10.71
N ALA A 492 -10.24 -10.78 -9.37
CA ALA A 492 -9.45 -11.81 -8.70
C ALA A 492 -9.93 -13.24 -9.02
N ALA A 493 -11.25 -13.47 -9.00
CA ALA A 493 -11.83 -14.76 -9.37
C ALA A 493 -11.63 -15.05 -10.86
N GLY A 494 -11.74 -14.03 -11.73
CA GLY A 494 -11.51 -14.16 -13.16
C GLY A 494 -10.12 -14.68 -13.48
N ILE A 495 -9.06 -14.06 -12.94
CA ILE A 495 -7.70 -14.56 -13.11
C ILE A 495 -7.54 -15.96 -12.49
N ALA A 496 -7.92 -16.11 -11.21
CA ALA A 496 -7.65 -17.37 -10.50
C ALA A 496 -8.31 -18.59 -11.15
N GLN A 497 -9.51 -18.41 -11.73
CA GLN A 497 -10.36 -19.53 -12.18
C GLN A 497 -10.33 -19.75 -13.69
N TYR A 498 -9.98 -18.73 -14.48
CA TYR A 498 -10.04 -18.82 -15.95
C TYR A 498 -8.71 -18.53 -16.64
N GLU A 499 -7.64 -18.26 -15.88
CA GLU A 499 -6.32 -18.11 -16.49
C GLU A 499 -5.91 -19.41 -17.17
N GLU A 500 -5.55 -19.30 -18.44
CA GLU A 500 -4.92 -20.36 -19.21
C GLU A 500 -3.45 -20.01 -19.45
N GLU A 501 -2.57 -20.97 -19.18
CA GLU A 501 -1.13 -20.78 -19.29
C GLU A 501 -0.49 -21.99 -19.98
N ALA A 502 0.51 -21.70 -20.80
CA ALA A 502 1.39 -22.71 -21.36
C ALA A 502 2.86 -22.28 -21.23
N LEU A 503 3.69 -23.14 -20.67
CA LEU A 503 5.14 -22.98 -20.66
C LEU A 503 5.73 -23.93 -21.70
N VAL A 504 6.21 -23.38 -22.81
CA VAL A 504 6.57 -24.15 -23.99
C VAL A 504 7.91 -23.74 -24.59
N ARG A 505 8.57 -24.65 -25.27
CA ARG A 505 9.72 -24.40 -26.13
C ARG A 505 9.23 -23.82 -27.45
N MET A 506 9.68 -22.60 -27.81
CA MET A 506 9.28 -21.92 -29.05
C MET A 506 10.48 -21.25 -29.73
N GLY A 507 10.40 -21.20 -31.04
CA GLY A 507 11.31 -20.50 -31.93
C GLY A 507 10.58 -20.08 -33.21
N PRO A 508 11.26 -19.43 -34.20
CA PRO A 508 10.63 -18.94 -35.41
C PRO A 508 9.82 -20.01 -36.13
N GLY A 509 8.56 -19.70 -36.45
CA GLY A 509 7.59 -20.59 -37.09
C GLY A 509 6.78 -21.45 -36.12
N ALA A 510 7.11 -21.51 -34.81
CA ALA A 510 6.33 -22.27 -33.85
C ALA A 510 5.04 -21.54 -33.47
N GLY A 511 3.91 -22.25 -33.45
CA GLY A 511 2.61 -21.78 -33.00
C GLY A 511 2.09 -22.61 -31.82
N LYS A 512 1.46 -21.96 -30.83
CA LYS A 512 0.84 -22.62 -29.68
C LYS A 512 -0.52 -22.03 -29.38
N PRO A 513 -1.60 -22.82 -29.42
CA PRO A 513 -2.91 -22.37 -28.97
C PRO A 513 -2.95 -22.32 -27.41
N VAL A 514 -3.52 -21.24 -26.89
CA VAL A 514 -3.83 -21.05 -25.46
C VAL A 514 -5.17 -20.33 -25.40
N GLY A 515 -6.16 -20.95 -24.82
CA GLY A 515 -7.52 -20.44 -24.82
C GLY A 515 -8.08 -20.27 -26.24
N ASP A 516 -8.62 -19.09 -26.52
CA ASP A 516 -9.24 -18.76 -27.81
C ASP A 516 -8.27 -18.05 -28.77
N VAL A 517 -6.95 -18.07 -28.47
CA VAL A 517 -5.90 -17.47 -29.32
C VAL A 517 -4.77 -18.45 -29.60
N ILE A 518 -4.03 -18.17 -30.69
CA ILE A 518 -2.82 -18.87 -31.08
C ILE A 518 -1.67 -17.87 -31.02
N PHE A 519 -0.66 -18.17 -30.22
CA PHE A 519 0.59 -17.40 -30.16
C PHE A 519 1.56 -17.98 -31.18
N VAL A 520 1.97 -17.18 -32.15
CA VAL A 520 2.88 -17.55 -33.23
C VAL A 520 4.20 -16.83 -33.07
N TYR A 521 5.27 -17.56 -32.85
CA TYR A 521 6.62 -17.00 -32.80
C TYR A 521 7.11 -16.69 -34.21
N ARG A 522 7.22 -15.41 -34.57
CA ARG A 522 7.63 -14.99 -35.92
C ARG A 522 9.14 -14.96 -36.07
N ASP A 523 9.81 -14.17 -35.24
CA ASP A 523 11.28 -14.04 -35.29
C ASP A 523 11.86 -13.60 -33.93
N THR A 524 13.20 -13.57 -33.88
CA THR A 524 14.00 -13.03 -32.78
C THR A 524 14.95 -11.99 -33.32
N TYR A 525 15.02 -10.83 -32.72
CA TYR A 525 15.98 -9.81 -33.07
C TYR A 525 16.78 -9.32 -31.86
N LYS A 526 18.00 -8.83 -32.12
CA LYS A 526 18.88 -8.27 -31.11
C LYS A 526 18.47 -6.84 -30.77
N VAL A 527 18.37 -6.57 -29.49
CA VAL A 527 18.20 -5.21 -28.97
C VAL A 527 19.51 -4.81 -28.28
N ASN A 528 19.95 -3.59 -28.55
CA ASN A 528 21.16 -3.03 -27.94
C ASN A 528 20.91 -1.57 -27.57
N THR A 529 20.97 -1.28 -26.29
CA THR A 529 20.82 0.08 -25.72
C THR A 529 22.06 0.41 -24.89
N HIS A 530 22.14 1.61 -24.31
CA HIS A 530 23.26 1.92 -23.42
C HIS A 530 23.13 1.18 -22.06
N ALA A 531 21.92 0.80 -21.65
CA ALA A 531 21.65 0.16 -20.34
C ALA A 531 21.71 -1.37 -20.42
N TYR A 532 21.20 -1.95 -21.52
CA TYR A 532 21.13 -3.41 -21.69
C TYR A 532 21.26 -3.82 -23.15
N PHE A 533 21.64 -5.07 -23.35
CA PHE A 533 21.55 -5.79 -24.62
C PHE A 533 20.73 -7.06 -24.41
N GLY A 534 20.16 -7.59 -25.48
CA GLY A 534 19.36 -8.81 -25.34
C GLY A 534 18.70 -9.29 -26.61
N ASP A 535 17.80 -10.24 -26.43
CA ASP A 535 16.97 -10.83 -27.45
C ASP A 535 15.51 -10.43 -27.24
N ALA A 536 14.85 -9.91 -28.26
CA ALA A 536 13.43 -9.67 -28.29
C ALA A 536 12.76 -10.63 -29.26
N ALA A 537 11.66 -11.24 -28.85
CA ALA A 537 10.84 -12.05 -29.75
C ALA A 537 9.68 -11.21 -30.31
N HIS A 538 9.35 -11.47 -31.57
CA HIS A 538 8.09 -11.04 -32.15
C HIS A 538 7.09 -12.19 -32.07
N ILE A 539 6.06 -12.02 -31.26
CA ILE A 539 4.98 -12.99 -31.07
C ILE A 539 3.70 -12.38 -31.64
N GLU A 540 3.25 -12.88 -32.78
CA GLU A 540 1.96 -12.53 -33.33
C GLU A 540 0.87 -13.37 -32.66
N VAL A 541 -0.22 -12.72 -32.29
CA VAL A 541 -1.37 -13.38 -31.68
C VAL A 541 -2.52 -13.40 -32.67
N LEU A 542 -3.00 -14.60 -32.96
CA LEU A 542 -4.10 -14.85 -33.89
C LEU A 542 -5.32 -15.40 -33.11
N ARG A 543 -6.51 -15.18 -33.61
CA ARG A 543 -7.73 -15.82 -33.09
C ARG A 543 -7.79 -17.27 -33.51
N ALA A 544 -8.09 -18.19 -32.59
CA ALA A 544 -8.06 -19.65 -32.88
C ALA A 544 -9.13 -20.11 -33.91
N GLY A 545 -10.23 -19.36 -34.09
CA GLY A 545 -11.33 -19.78 -34.98
C GLY A 545 -11.12 -19.47 -36.46
N ASP A 546 -10.58 -18.29 -36.76
CA ASP A 546 -10.45 -17.76 -38.15
C ASP A 546 -9.04 -17.28 -38.48
N GLU A 547 -8.09 -17.48 -37.57
CA GLU A 547 -6.69 -17.04 -37.67
C GLU A 547 -6.55 -15.52 -37.95
N SER A 548 -7.55 -14.73 -37.63
CA SER A 548 -7.47 -13.29 -37.74
C SER A 548 -6.49 -12.70 -36.76
N HIS A 549 -5.71 -11.70 -37.21
CA HIS A 549 -4.74 -10.99 -36.36
C HIS A 549 -5.44 -10.30 -35.18
N VAL A 550 -4.88 -10.47 -33.97
CA VAL A 550 -5.35 -9.83 -32.73
C VAL A 550 -4.38 -8.72 -32.32
N THR A 551 -3.11 -9.07 -32.11
CA THR A 551 -2.08 -8.12 -31.66
C THR A 551 -0.68 -8.71 -31.87
N ASP A 552 0.36 -7.86 -31.74
CA ASP A 552 1.75 -8.26 -31.72
C ASP A 552 2.37 -7.98 -30.36
N LEU A 553 3.09 -8.94 -29.80
CA LEU A 553 3.75 -8.84 -28.51
C LEU A 553 5.27 -8.98 -28.66
N PHE A 554 6.02 -8.20 -27.89
CA PHE A 554 7.47 -8.11 -27.99
C PHE A 554 8.16 -8.39 -26.62
N PRO A 555 8.05 -9.60 -26.08
CA PRO A 555 8.77 -9.96 -24.87
C PRO A 555 10.28 -9.96 -25.13
N MET A 556 11.07 -9.58 -24.12
CA MET A 556 12.51 -9.48 -24.21
C MET A 556 13.22 -10.22 -23.07
N ARG A 557 14.41 -10.77 -23.40
CA ARG A 557 15.39 -11.20 -22.42
C ARG A 557 16.54 -10.22 -22.43
N GLN A 558 16.66 -9.43 -21.40
CA GLN A 558 17.63 -8.33 -21.28
C GLN A 558 18.81 -8.77 -20.42
N THR A 559 20.01 -8.33 -20.77
CA THR A 559 21.23 -8.45 -19.95
C THR A 559 21.76 -7.04 -19.70
N PHE A 560 21.74 -6.59 -18.48
CA PHE A 560 22.19 -5.24 -18.13
C PHE A 560 23.70 -5.11 -18.18
N VAL A 561 24.20 -4.08 -18.88
CA VAL A 561 25.64 -3.90 -19.14
C VAL A 561 26.44 -3.71 -17.86
N SER A 562 25.88 -2.98 -16.91
CA SER A 562 26.56 -2.60 -15.67
C SER A 562 26.70 -3.74 -14.65
N SER A 563 25.69 -4.62 -14.56
CA SER A 563 25.62 -5.68 -13.54
C SER A 563 25.78 -7.10 -14.09
N GLY A 564 25.62 -7.30 -15.42
CA GLY A 564 25.47 -8.61 -16.04
C GLY A 564 24.18 -9.34 -15.67
N MET A 565 23.29 -8.69 -14.92
CA MET A 565 22.03 -9.28 -14.48
C MET A 565 21.08 -9.48 -15.66
N GLN A 566 20.44 -10.65 -15.68
CA GLN A 566 19.45 -10.97 -16.70
C GLN A 566 18.04 -10.74 -16.18
N MET A 567 17.26 -10.00 -16.96
CA MET A 567 15.85 -9.71 -16.69
C MET A 567 14.96 -10.14 -17.84
N THR A 568 13.72 -10.42 -17.54
CA THR A 568 12.67 -10.68 -18.51
C THR A 568 11.72 -9.48 -18.54
N ALA A 569 11.62 -8.82 -19.68
CA ALA A 569 10.56 -7.85 -19.92
C ALA A 569 9.41 -8.58 -20.65
N ALA A 570 8.24 -8.61 -20.05
CA ALA A 570 7.07 -9.26 -20.61
C ALA A 570 6.46 -8.41 -21.76
N GLY A 571 5.95 -9.07 -22.78
CA GLY A 571 5.05 -8.47 -23.77
C GLY A 571 3.61 -8.63 -23.26
N ILE A 572 2.90 -7.53 -23.06
CA ILE A 572 1.54 -7.55 -22.52
C ILE A 572 0.64 -6.70 -23.40
N ASP A 573 -0.50 -7.27 -23.80
CA ASP A 573 -1.61 -6.54 -24.42
C ASP A 573 -2.76 -6.46 -23.40
N HIS A 574 -3.03 -5.24 -22.92
CA HIS A 574 -4.04 -5.00 -21.91
C HIS A 574 -5.42 -4.82 -22.53
N GLY A 575 -6.36 -5.66 -22.15
CA GLY A 575 -7.75 -5.59 -22.57
C GLY A 575 -8.74 -5.41 -21.42
N LEU A 576 -9.97 -5.01 -21.77
CA LEU A 576 -11.04 -4.88 -20.79
C LEU A 576 -11.50 -6.23 -20.25
N LEU A 577 -11.53 -7.27 -21.09
CA LEU A 577 -12.02 -8.60 -20.72
C LEU A 577 -10.89 -9.59 -20.45
N ARG A 578 -9.71 -9.39 -21.02
CA ARG A 578 -8.54 -10.23 -20.81
C ARG A 578 -7.27 -9.46 -21.14
N ASP A 579 -6.16 -9.85 -20.52
CA ASP A 579 -4.82 -9.49 -20.94
C ASP A 579 -4.18 -10.71 -21.64
N LEU A 580 -3.39 -10.44 -22.69
CA LEU A 580 -2.51 -11.41 -23.33
C LEU A 580 -1.10 -11.16 -22.84
N TYR A 581 -0.48 -12.19 -22.29
CA TYR A 581 0.79 -12.06 -21.59
C TYR A 581 1.80 -13.07 -22.15
N VAL A 582 3.00 -12.58 -22.51
CA VAL A 582 4.10 -13.42 -22.97
C VAL A 582 5.38 -13.03 -22.25
N SER A 583 6.12 -14.01 -21.73
CA SER A 583 7.46 -13.76 -21.20
C SER A 583 8.48 -14.79 -21.74
N MET A 584 9.70 -14.29 -22.02
CA MET A 584 10.82 -15.11 -22.45
C MET A 584 11.66 -15.56 -21.26
N GLY A 585 11.80 -16.88 -21.11
CA GLY A 585 12.68 -17.49 -20.11
C GLY A 585 14.09 -17.73 -20.65
N ASN A 586 14.68 -18.87 -20.29
CA ASN A 586 16.02 -19.22 -20.70
C ASN A 586 16.09 -19.63 -22.17
N LYS A 587 17.22 -19.31 -22.83
CA LYS A 587 17.52 -19.79 -24.17
C LYS A 587 17.84 -21.28 -24.12
N LEU A 588 17.18 -22.09 -24.97
CA LEU A 588 17.30 -23.54 -25.00
C LEU A 588 18.17 -24.03 -26.14
N SER A 589 18.20 -23.33 -27.28
CA SER A 589 19.07 -23.58 -28.43
C SER A 589 19.41 -22.26 -29.13
N GLU A 590 20.09 -22.29 -30.27
CA GLU A 590 20.45 -21.08 -31.03
C GLU A 590 19.23 -20.23 -31.39
N THR A 591 18.10 -20.87 -31.67
CA THR A 591 16.87 -20.21 -32.16
C THR A 591 15.67 -20.39 -31.27
N GLU A 592 15.77 -21.11 -30.16
CA GLU A 592 14.60 -21.47 -29.35
C GLU A 592 14.74 -21.05 -27.90
N TRP A 593 13.62 -20.67 -27.34
CA TRP A 593 13.46 -20.15 -25.99
C TRP A 593 12.38 -20.90 -25.21
N LEU A 594 12.53 -20.95 -23.91
CA LEU A 594 11.41 -21.27 -23.03
C LEU A 594 10.49 -20.06 -22.97
N VAL A 595 9.25 -20.20 -23.43
CA VAL A 595 8.29 -19.08 -23.51
C VAL A 595 7.07 -19.42 -22.68
N ARG A 596 6.70 -18.49 -21.81
CA ARG A 596 5.44 -18.53 -21.06
C ARG A 596 4.40 -17.71 -21.82
N LEU A 597 3.28 -18.34 -22.12
CA LEU A 597 2.13 -17.76 -22.81
C LEU A 597 0.94 -17.81 -21.85
N SER A 598 0.25 -16.73 -21.64
CA SER A 598 -0.93 -16.72 -20.77
C SER A 598 -2.04 -15.84 -21.34
N VAL A 599 -3.26 -16.32 -21.18
CA VAL A 599 -4.50 -15.52 -21.33
C VAL A 599 -5.05 -15.29 -19.93
N LYS A 600 -5.19 -14.02 -19.53
CA LYS A 600 -5.55 -13.63 -18.16
C LYS A 600 -6.86 -12.86 -18.14
N PRO A 601 -7.99 -13.55 -17.96
CA PRO A 601 -9.31 -12.92 -17.97
C PRO A 601 -9.48 -11.94 -16.81
N LEU A 602 -10.06 -10.78 -17.11
CA LEU A 602 -10.46 -9.74 -16.15
C LEU A 602 -9.33 -9.15 -15.29
N ALA A 603 -8.06 -9.28 -15.72
CA ALA A 603 -6.91 -8.73 -14.98
C ALA A 603 -7.04 -7.21 -14.76
N SER A 604 -7.43 -6.47 -15.79
CA SER A 604 -7.64 -5.02 -15.74
C SER A 604 -8.72 -4.58 -14.73
N TRP A 605 -9.62 -5.47 -14.31
CA TRP A 605 -10.66 -5.17 -13.31
C TRP A 605 -10.10 -4.96 -11.92
N LEU A 606 -8.94 -5.52 -11.59
CA LEU A 606 -8.25 -5.26 -10.33
C LEU A 606 -7.81 -3.80 -10.24
N TRP A 607 -7.24 -3.29 -11.31
CA TRP A 607 -6.79 -1.90 -11.39
C TRP A 607 -7.97 -0.93 -11.42
N ALA A 608 -9.02 -1.28 -12.16
CA ALA A 608 -10.28 -0.52 -12.19
C ALA A 608 -10.95 -0.48 -10.81
N ALA A 609 -10.96 -1.58 -10.06
CA ALA A 609 -11.46 -1.62 -8.69
C ALA A 609 -10.67 -0.70 -7.76
N ALA A 610 -9.35 -0.71 -7.83
CA ALA A 610 -8.51 0.17 -7.03
C ALA A 610 -8.75 1.65 -7.38
N ALA A 611 -8.85 1.99 -8.67
CA ALA A 611 -9.18 3.34 -9.11
C ALA A 611 -10.56 3.80 -8.59
N LEU A 612 -11.55 2.92 -8.62
CA LEU A 612 -12.89 3.20 -8.10
C LEU A 612 -12.89 3.36 -6.56
N MET A 613 -12.10 2.57 -5.83
CA MET A 613 -11.91 2.72 -4.38
C MET A 613 -11.28 4.08 -4.04
N MET A 614 -10.24 4.49 -4.76
CA MET A 614 -9.62 5.80 -4.58
C MET A 614 -10.60 6.93 -4.85
N PHE A 615 -11.34 6.85 -5.95
CA PHE A 615 -12.38 7.82 -6.29
C PHE A 615 -13.48 7.89 -5.22
N ALA A 616 -13.91 6.76 -4.68
CA ALA A 616 -14.85 6.69 -3.57
C ALA A 616 -14.36 7.48 -2.34
N GLY A 617 -13.10 7.32 -1.97
CA GLY A 617 -12.48 8.09 -0.89
C GLY A 617 -12.47 9.60 -1.16
N LEU A 618 -12.14 10.01 -2.39
CA LEU A 618 -12.16 11.43 -2.81
C LEU A 618 -13.59 12.02 -2.72
N VAL A 619 -14.60 11.26 -3.12
CA VAL A 619 -16.03 11.67 -3.00
C VAL A 619 -16.40 11.89 -1.53
N VAL A 620 -15.98 11.02 -0.60
CA VAL A 620 -16.21 11.20 0.83
C VAL A 620 -15.55 12.48 1.35
N LEU A 621 -14.32 12.77 0.94
CA LEU A 621 -13.62 14.00 1.33
C LEU A 621 -14.28 15.26 0.78
N GLY A 622 -14.77 15.23 -0.47
CA GLY A 622 -15.45 16.34 -1.13
C GLY A 622 -16.81 16.69 -0.48
N THR A 623 -17.61 15.70 -0.15
CA THR A 623 -18.93 15.90 0.49
C THR A 623 -18.82 16.50 1.88
N ARG A 624 -17.75 16.17 2.62
CA ARG A 624 -17.48 16.77 3.95
C ARG A 624 -17.13 18.24 3.88
N ARG A 625 -16.42 18.69 2.84
CA ARG A 625 -16.07 20.10 2.65
C ARG A 625 -17.31 20.94 2.41
N ARG A 626 -18.27 20.47 1.62
CA ARG A 626 -19.56 21.17 1.34
C ARG A 626 -20.39 21.32 2.60
N ALA A 627 -20.57 20.27 3.38
CA ALA A 627 -21.33 20.33 4.64
C ALA A 627 -20.72 21.27 5.70
N LYS A 628 -19.41 21.57 5.65
CA LYS A 628 -18.76 22.56 6.51
C LYS A 628 -18.88 23.98 5.96
N GLY A 629 -18.93 24.16 4.64
CA GLY A 629 -19.11 25.48 3.98
C GLY A 629 -20.52 26.04 4.12
N GLU A 630 -21.55 25.17 4.16
CA GLU A 630 -22.95 25.58 4.34
C GLU A 630 -23.31 25.94 5.80
N LYS A 631 -22.42 25.66 6.77
CA LYS A 631 -22.58 25.99 8.19
C LYS A 631 -21.79 27.24 8.62
N ARG A 632 -21.13 27.92 7.69
CA ARG A 632 -20.48 29.23 7.86
C ARG A 632 -21.29 30.30 7.15
#